data_04b05e4eb22587d51b30358922a075c6
#
_entry.id   04b05e4eb22587d51b30358922a075c6
#
_cell.length_a   1.000
_cell.length_b   1.000
_cell.length_c   1.000
_cell.angle_alpha   90.00
_cell.angle_beta   90.00
_cell.angle_gamma   90.00
#
_symmetry.space_group_name_H-M   'P 1'
#
loop_
_entity.id
_entity.type
_entity.pdbx_description
1 polymer ?
#
loop_
_entity_poly.entity_id
_entity_poly.type
_entity_poly.pdbx_seq_one_letter_code
_entity_poly.pdbx_strand_id
1 'polypeptide(L)'
;LLSGACSTIVSGTDQSVTVITDPAGAECTLERGGVAIAVINPTPGTVQVDKSQQDIAVLCTREEHQDSTGVISSTFESMTFGNILFGGVIGVAIDASSGAMNQYPDSVTIAMVPESFTSNAARDEFFDRRIAQVDQQRDMALASAKASTKCKKDPEHPDCIELLKQIDAARDAEVATLERQRASAVVE
;
A
#
# COMPACT_ATOMS: atom_id res chain seq x y z
N LEU A 1 -46.71 3.67 -26.23
CA LEU A 1 -46.22 3.98 -24.89
C LEU A 1 -44.83 3.38 -24.75
N LEU A 2 -43.77 4.18 -24.99
CA LEU A 2 -42.39 3.81 -24.73
C LEU A 2 -42.04 4.24 -23.29
N SER A 3 -41.93 3.29 -22.39
CA SER A 3 -41.35 3.52 -21.07
C SER A 3 -39.83 3.61 -21.21
N GLY A 4 -39.29 4.82 -21.15
CA GLY A 4 -37.87 5.06 -21.02
C GLY A 4 -37.42 4.69 -19.58
N ALA A 5 -36.74 3.57 -19.43
CA ALA A 5 -36.03 3.26 -18.19
C ALA A 5 -34.82 4.20 -18.09
N CYS A 6 -34.92 5.25 -17.30
CA CYS A 6 -33.75 5.98 -16.82
C CYS A 6 -32.98 5.06 -15.87
N SER A 7 -31.94 4.40 -16.36
CA SER A 7 -30.95 3.80 -15.48
C SER A 7 -30.18 4.95 -14.84
N THR A 8 -30.54 5.29 -13.62
CA THR A 8 -29.73 6.15 -12.77
C THR A 8 -28.45 5.38 -12.47
N ILE A 9 -27.35 5.75 -13.09
CA ILE A 9 -26.01 5.29 -12.66
C ILE A 9 -25.78 5.97 -11.31
N VAL A 10 -26.13 5.30 -10.26
CA VAL A 10 -25.71 5.66 -8.90
C VAL A 10 -24.22 5.37 -8.88
N SER A 11 -23.40 6.41 -8.97
CA SER A 11 -21.98 6.29 -8.61
C SER A 11 -21.96 5.84 -7.15
N GLY A 12 -21.66 4.55 -6.92
CA GLY A 12 -21.72 3.98 -5.58
C GLY A 12 -20.87 4.79 -4.61
N THR A 13 -21.39 5.02 -3.42
CA THR A 13 -20.68 5.64 -2.32
C THR A 13 -19.61 4.71 -1.77
N ASP A 14 -19.68 3.43 -2.12
CA ASP A 14 -18.83 2.35 -1.62
C ASP A 14 -17.81 1.93 -2.67
N GLN A 15 -16.75 1.31 -2.21
CA GLN A 15 -15.68 0.75 -3.03
C GLN A 15 -15.23 -0.59 -2.44
N SER A 16 -14.91 -1.54 -3.31
CA SER A 16 -14.26 -2.80 -2.92
C SER A 16 -12.77 -2.56 -2.72
N VAL A 17 -12.25 -3.03 -1.59
CA VAL A 17 -10.81 -3.05 -1.32
C VAL A 17 -10.40 -4.46 -0.94
N THR A 18 -9.36 -4.98 -1.57
CA THR A 18 -8.79 -6.30 -1.27
C THR A 18 -7.53 -6.13 -0.43
N VAL A 19 -7.48 -6.79 0.72
CA VAL A 19 -6.27 -6.88 1.55
C VAL A 19 -5.62 -8.23 1.34
N ILE A 20 -4.35 -8.20 1.00
CA ILE A 20 -3.48 -9.35 0.80
C ILE A 20 -2.35 -9.26 1.82
N THR A 21 -1.97 -10.38 2.42
CA THR A 21 -0.74 -10.44 3.23
C THR A 21 0.24 -11.42 2.60
N ASP A 22 1.51 -11.18 2.83
CA ASP A 22 2.58 -12.10 2.42
C ASP A 22 3.44 -12.46 3.65
N PRO A 23 3.28 -13.71 4.15
CA PRO A 23 2.43 -14.79 3.66
C PRO A 23 0.93 -14.57 3.94
N ALA A 24 0.07 -15.22 3.15
CA ALA A 24 -1.38 -15.20 3.32
C ALA A 24 -1.84 -15.88 4.63
N GLY A 25 -3.08 -15.66 5.03
CA GLY A 25 -3.68 -16.32 6.21
C GLY A 25 -3.65 -15.49 7.47
N ALA A 26 -3.43 -14.19 7.38
CA ALA A 26 -3.51 -13.28 8.51
C ALA A 26 -4.96 -12.83 8.78
N GLU A 27 -5.21 -12.38 10.00
CA GLU A 27 -6.36 -11.57 10.36
C GLU A 27 -5.97 -10.09 10.27
N CYS A 28 -6.77 -9.31 9.54
CA CYS A 28 -6.53 -7.88 9.37
C CYS A 28 -7.77 -7.07 9.79
N THR A 29 -7.57 -6.09 10.66
CA THR A 29 -8.59 -5.10 11.04
C THR A 29 -8.32 -3.80 10.28
N LEU A 30 -9.36 -3.29 9.63
CA LEU A 30 -9.34 -2.01 8.94
C LEU A 30 -9.96 -0.96 9.86
N GLU A 31 -9.25 0.14 10.08
CA GLU A 31 -9.68 1.23 10.95
C GLU A 31 -9.67 2.57 10.22
N ARG A 32 -10.68 3.38 10.48
CA ARG A 32 -10.76 4.76 10.01
C ARG A 32 -10.96 5.68 11.20
N GLY A 33 -10.03 6.63 11.39
CA GLY A 33 -10.07 7.54 12.54
C GLY A 33 -10.03 6.82 13.89
N GLY A 34 -9.37 5.65 13.99
CA GLY A 34 -9.29 4.83 15.19
C GLY A 34 -10.54 3.98 15.49
N VAL A 35 -11.47 3.89 14.53
CA VAL A 35 -12.66 3.04 14.64
C VAL A 35 -12.57 1.89 13.64
N ALA A 36 -12.72 0.66 14.10
CA ALA A 36 -12.76 -0.51 13.24
C ALA A 36 -13.98 -0.45 12.30
N ILE A 37 -13.73 -0.54 10.99
CA ILE A 37 -14.77 -0.50 9.95
C ILE A 37 -14.98 -1.84 9.27
N ALA A 38 -13.97 -2.71 9.27
CA ALA A 38 -14.05 -4.04 8.71
C ALA A 38 -12.99 -4.97 9.32
N VAL A 39 -13.21 -6.27 9.24
CA VAL A 39 -12.24 -7.32 9.57
C VAL A 39 -12.18 -8.32 8.42
N ILE A 40 -10.98 -8.73 8.07
CA ILE A 40 -10.70 -9.77 7.07
C ILE A 40 -9.99 -10.91 7.77
N ASN A 41 -10.57 -12.10 7.74
CA ASN A 41 -9.97 -13.30 8.32
C ASN A 41 -10.48 -14.55 7.58
N PRO A 42 -9.60 -15.30 6.91
CA PRO A 42 -8.19 -14.99 6.65
C PRO A 42 -7.97 -14.12 5.40
N THR A 43 -6.76 -13.53 5.29
CA THR A 43 -6.32 -12.90 4.04
C THR A 43 -5.91 -13.96 3.00
N PRO A 44 -6.05 -13.68 1.66
CA PRO A 44 -6.62 -12.46 1.10
C PRO A 44 -8.13 -12.37 1.25
N GLY A 45 -8.65 -11.17 1.44
CA GLY A 45 -10.09 -10.93 1.52
C GLY A 45 -10.46 -9.55 0.98
N THR A 46 -11.72 -9.41 0.55
CA THR A 46 -12.25 -8.18 -0.01
C THR A 46 -13.39 -7.66 0.84
N VAL A 47 -13.37 -6.37 1.12
CA VAL A 47 -14.42 -5.67 1.88
C VAL A 47 -14.94 -4.48 1.09
N GLN A 48 -16.19 -4.09 1.38
CA GLN A 48 -16.77 -2.84 0.90
C GLN A 48 -16.49 -1.75 1.94
N VAL A 49 -15.97 -0.63 1.49
CA VAL A 49 -15.71 0.53 2.33
C VAL A 49 -16.31 1.78 1.70
N ASP A 50 -16.87 2.66 2.52
CA ASP A 50 -17.35 3.96 2.04
C ASP A 50 -16.18 4.78 1.52
N LYS A 51 -16.37 5.44 0.38
CA LYS A 51 -15.41 6.41 -0.17
C LYS A 51 -15.26 7.59 0.78
N SER A 52 -14.03 7.94 1.12
CA SER A 52 -13.72 9.03 2.05
C SER A 52 -12.36 9.63 1.72
N GLN A 53 -12.12 10.85 2.20
CA GLN A 53 -10.79 11.48 2.15
C GLN A 53 -9.89 11.03 3.30
N GLN A 54 -10.41 10.26 4.25
CA GLN A 54 -9.63 9.75 5.37
C GLN A 54 -8.92 8.45 4.99
N ASP A 55 -7.69 8.32 5.39
CA ASP A 55 -6.94 7.07 5.24
C ASP A 55 -7.54 5.96 6.13
N ILE A 56 -7.34 4.73 5.69
CA ILE A 56 -7.70 3.53 6.44
C ILE A 56 -6.41 2.87 6.93
N ALA A 57 -6.25 2.76 8.23
CA ALA A 57 -5.20 1.94 8.82
C ALA A 57 -5.58 0.46 8.72
N VAL A 58 -4.63 -0.39 8.41
CA VAL A 58 -4.81 -1.84 8.35
C VAL A 58 -3.84 -2.47 9.34
N LEU A 59 -4.37 -3.16 10.33
CA LEU A 59 -3.59 -3.87 11.35
C LEU A 59 -3.75 -5.36 11.10
N CYS A 60 -2.65 -6.05 10.86
CA CYS A 60 -2.65 -7.48 10.55
C CYS A 60 -1.87 -8.27 11.60
N THR A 61 -2.45 -9.38 12.05
CA THR A 61 -1.83 -10.33 12.97
C THR A 61 -1.82 -11.73 12.35
N ARG A 62 -0.78 -12.50 12.63
CA ARG A 62 -0.62 -13.88 12.19
C ARG A 62 0.30 -14.63 13.15
N GLU A 63 -0.01 -15.89 13.45
CA GLU A 63 0.88 -16.74 14.26
C GLU A 63 2.30 -16.77 13.69
N GLU A 64 3.29 -16.80 14.57
CA GLU A 64 4.74 -16.83 14.25
C GLU A 64 5.23 -15.61 13.42
N HIS A 65 4.43 -14.52 13.37
CA HIS A 65 4.80 -13.29 12.67
C HIS A 65 4.55 -12.08 13.58
N GLN A 66 5.38 -11.06 13.39
CA GLN A 66 5.20 -9.78 14.06
C GLN A 66 3.94 -9.10 13.54
N ASP A 67 3.24 -8.38 14.42
CA ASP A 67 2.12 -7.54 14.02
C ASP A 67 2.57 -6.54 12.95
N SER A 68 1.79 -6.46 11.89
CA SER A 68 2.10 -5.59 10.76
C SER A 68 0.99 -4.57 10.55
N THR A 69 1.39 -3.36 10.18
CA THR A 69 0.44 -2.28 9.88
C THR A 69 0.65 -1.76 8.47
N GLY A 70 -0.44 -1.33 7.85
CA GLY A 70 -0.42 -0.66 6.56
C GLY A 70 -1.40 0.50 6.54
N VAL A 71 -1.37 1.30 5.49
CA VAL A 71 -2.29 2.42 5.27
C VAL A 71 -2.84 2.35 3.86
N ILE A 72 -4.15 2.44 3.72
CA ILE A 72 -4.85 2.60 2.45
C ILE A 72 -5.22 4.07 2.32
N SER A 73 -4.51 4.80 1.48
CA SER A 73 -4.71 6.23 1.30
C SER A 73 -5.72 6.53 0.21
N SER A 74 -6.56 7.54 0.44
CA SER A 74 -7.64 7.95 -0.46
C SER A 74 -7.22 8.94 -1.53
N THR A 75 -6.02 9.53 -1.43
CA THR A 75 -5.52 10.53 -2.38
C THR A 75 -4.20 10.12 -2.97
N PHE A 76 -4.00 10.41 -4.26
CA PHE A 76 -2.75 10.15 -4.94
C PHE A 76 -1.56 10.90 -4.30
N GLU A 77 -1.80 12.07 -3.72
CA GLU A 77 -0.77 12.86 -3.04
C GLU A 77 -0.35 12.25 -1.70
N SER A 78 -1.26 11.60 -0.98
CA SER A 78 -0.94 10.86 0.25
C SER A 78 -0.50 9.42 -0.03
N MET A 79 -0.81 8.85 -1.21
CA MET A 79 -0.17 7.65 -1.74
C MET A 79 1.31 7.87 -2.07
N THR A 80 1.74 9.12 -2.15
CA THR A 80 3.14 9.47 -2.26
C THR A 80 3.82 9.20 -0.93
N PHE A 81 4.05 7.90 -0.66
CA PHE A 81 5.12 7.39 0.19
C PHE A 81 5.26 7.96 1.63
N GLY A 82 4.27 8.68 2.16
CA GLY A 82 4.45 9.42 3.40
C GLY A 82 4.25 8.63 4.69
N ASN A 83 3.63 7.46 4.70
CA ASN A 83 3.22 6.81 5.96
C ASN A 83 3.32 5.27 5.94
N ILE A 84 4.29 4.70 5.26
CA ILE A 84 4.64 3.28 5.45
C ILE A 84 5.63 3.19 6.62
N LEU A 85 5.26 3.75 7.73
CA LEU A 85 6.00 3.66 8.97
C LEU A 85 5.33 2.59 9.84
N PHE A 86 5.97 1.47 9.97
CA PHE A 86 5.69 0.30 10.81
C PHE A 86 5.14 -0.92 10.07
N GLY A 87 6.05 -1.74 9.60
CA GLY A 87 5.87 -3.19 9.53
C GLY A 87 5.30 -3.79 8.25
N GLY A 88 5.12 -3.06 7.17
CA GLY A 88 4.63 -3.72 5.98
C GLY A 88 4.97 -3.00 4.68
N VAL A 89 5.69 -3.67 3.80
CA VAL A 89 5.89 -3.22 2.42
C VAL A 89 4.56 -3.31 1.69
N ILE A 90 4.08 -2.21 1.20
CA ILE A 90 2.83 -2.16 0.45
C ILE A 90 3.14 -2.24 -1.03
N GLY A 91 2.69 -3.32 -1.66
CA GLY A 91 2.55 -3.38 -3.09
C GLY A 91 1.25 -2.67 -3.50
N VAL A 92 1.30 -1.38 -3.76
CA VAL A 92 0.15 -0.70 -4.38
C VAL A 92 0.31 -0.83 -5.88
N ALA A 93 -0.48 -1.70 -6.51
CA ALA A 93 -0.68 -1.65 -7.94
C ALA A 93 -1.57 -0.42 -8.24
N ILE A 94 -0.93 0.70 -8.55
CA ILE A 94 -1.64 1.92 -8.93
C ILE A 94 -2.04 1.78 -10.39
N ASP A 95 -3.31 1.52 -10.63
CA ASP A 95 -3.87 1.75 -11.96
C ASP A 95 -4.14 3.26 -12.10
N ALA A 96 -3.14 3.99 -12.63
CA ALA A 96 -3.13 5.44 -12.74
C ALA A 96 -4.13 5.98 -13.79
N SER A 97 -5.05 5.16 -14.30
CA SER A 97 -5.95 5.53 -15.39
C SER A 97 -7.29 6.15 -14.96
N SER A 98 -7.64 6.08 -13.68
CA SER A 98 -8.90 6.65 -13.21
C SER A 98 -8.70 7.98 -12.49
N GLY A 99 -8.92 9.10 -13.16
CA GLY A 99 -8.96 10.44 -12.57
C GLY A 99 -10.12 10.67 -11.59
N ALA A 100 -10.40 9.72 -10.71
CA ALA A 100 -11.46 9.79 -9.74
C ALA A 100 -10.90 10.27 -8.40
N MET A 101 -11.31 11.46 -8.00
CA MET A 101 -11.03 12.03 -6.67
C MET A 101 -11.67 11.14 -5.59
N ASN A 102 -10.92 10.85 -4.53
CA ASN A 102 -11.34 10.11 -3.33
C ASN A 102 -11.62 8.60 -3.54
N GLN A 103 -10.79 7.93 -4.32
CA GLN A 103 -10.84 6.47 -4.45
C GLN A 103 -9.63 5.83 -3.77
N TYR A 104 -9.87 4.77 -3.02
CA TYR A 104 -8.81 3.91 -2.50
C TYR A 104 -8.25 3.00 -3.59
N PRO A 105 -7.02 2.47 -3.47
CA PRO A 105 -6.55 1.42 -4.36
C PRO A 105 -7.43 0.17 -4.24
N ASP A 106 -7.60 -0.55 -5.33
CA ASP A 106 -8.42 -1.78 -5.38
C ASP A 106 -7.81 -2.91 -4.53
N SER A 107 -6.51 -2.87 -4.30
CA SER A 107 -5.81 -3.83 -3.45
C SER A 107 -4.63 -3.23 -2.71
N VAL A 108 -4.34 -3.79 -1.53
CA VAL A 108 -3.14 -3.50 -0.74
C VAL A 108 -2.51 -4.82 -0.33
N THR A 109 -1.16 -4.90 -0.43
CA THR A 109 -0.41 -6.06 0.06
C THR A 109 0.43 -5.65 1.26
N ILE A 110 0.29 -6.37 2.37
CA ILE A 110 1.01 -6.14 3.62
C ILE A 110 1.97 -7.30 3.85
N ALA A 111 3.25 -6.99 3.92
CA ALA A 111 4.26 -7.97 4.24
C ALA A 111 4.30 -8.22 5.75
N MET A 112 4.38 -9.48 6.12
CA MET A 112 4.50 -9.89 7.51
C MET A 112 5.92 -10.43 7.77
N VAL A 113 6.55 -9.93 8.81
CA VAL A 113 7.90 -10.33 9.20
C VAL A 113 7.80 -11.51 10.18
N PRO A 114 8.49 -12.63 9.94
CA PRO A 114 8.56 -13.71 10.93
C PRO A 114 9.07 -13.22 12.29
N GLU A 115 8.57 -13.79 13.39
CA GLU A 115 9.08 -13.51 14.74
C GLU A 115 10.53 -13.96 14.90
N SER A 116 10.90 -15.10 14.28
CA SER A 116 12.27 -15.63 14.27
C SER A 116 12.63 -16.22 12.91
N PHE A 117 13.90 -16.36 12.66
CA PHE A 117 14.48 -16.97 11.46
C PHE A 117 15.33 -18.18 11.85
N THR A 118 15.28 -19.24 11.06
CA THR A 118 16.04 -20.47 11.28
C THR A 118 17.55 -20.33 11.05
N SER A 119 17.98 -19.22 10.44
CA SER A 119 19.40 -18.92 10.20
C SER A 119 19.59 -17.45 9.79
N ASN A 120 20.81 -16.94 9.93
CA ASN A 120 21.18 -15.64 9.38
C ASN A 120 20.96 -15.57 7.86
N ALA A 121 21.24 -16.67 7.13
CA ALA A 121 21.03 -16.70 5.69
C ALA A 121 19.54 -16.57 5.31
N ALA A 122 18.64 -17.23 6.04
CA ALA A 122 17.20 -17.13 5.81
C ALA A 122 16.68 -15.71 6.10
N ARG A 123 17.17 -15.10 7.19
CA ARG A 123 16.88 -13.69 7.51
C ARG A 123 17.33 -12.77 6.38
N ASP A 124 18.58 -12.88 5.98
CA ASP A 124 19.17 -11.99 4.98
C ASP A 124 18.46 -12.15 3.63
N GLU A 125 18.18 -13.37 3.19
CA GLU A 125 17.42 -13.62 1.98
C GLU A 125 15.99 -13.01 2.02
N PHE A 126 15.34 -13.07 3.18
CA PHE A 126 14.01 -12.48 3.36
C PHE A 126 14.08 -10.95 3.15
N PHE A 127 14.99 -10.27 3.85
CA PHE A 127 15.09 -8.81 3.77
C PHE A 127 15.63 -8.34 2.41
N ASP A 128 16.56 -9.07 1.79
CA ASP A 128 17.06 -8.76 0.45
C ASP A 128 15.95 -8.81 -0.61
N ARG A 129 15.06 -9.81 -0.52
CA ARG A 129 13.88 -9.87 -1.39
C ARG A 129 12.93 -8.70 -1.17
N ARG A 130 12.73 -8.27 0.07
CA ARG A 130 11.89 -7.10 0.40
C ARG A 130 12.48 -5.81 -0.15
N ILE A 131 13.77 -5.60 0.03
CA ILE A 131 14.47 -4.43 -0.52
C ILE A 131 14.36 -4.41 -2.05
N ALA A 132 14.55 -5.55 -2.71
CA ALA A 132 14.39 -5.65 -4.16
C ALA A 132 12.95 -5.31 -4.62
N GLN A 133 11.93 -5.69 -3.86
CA GLN A 133 10.54 -5.30 -4.14
C GLN A 133 10.32 -3.79 -4.01
N VAL A 134 10.89 -3.16 -2.97
CA VAL A 134 10.84 -1.70 -2.78
C VAL A 134 11.53 -0.98 -3.95
N ASP A 135 12.69 -1.46 -4.40
CA ASP A 135 13.39 -0.92 -5.56
C ASP A 135 12.55 -1.01 -6.84
N GLN A 136 11.92 -2.17 -7.07
CA GLN A 136 11.04 -2.36 -8.22
C GLN A 136 9.82 -1.41 -8.17
N GLN A 137 9.22 -1.23 -7.01
CA GLN A 137 8.08 -0.32 -6.83
C GLN A 137 8.50 1.14 -7.08
N ARG A 138 9.65 1.54 -6.54
CA ARG A 138 10.24 2.86 -6.80
C ARG A 138 10.44 3.09 -8.31
N ASP A 139 10.98 2.13 -9.04
CA ASP A 139 11.22 2.25 -10.47
C ASP A 139 9.91 2.38 -11.26
N MET A 140 8.87 1.62 -10.88
CA MET A 140 7.53 1.75 -11.47
C MET A 140 6.91 3.12 -11.16
N ALA A 141 7.05 3.61 -9.93
CA ALA A 141 6.54 4.92 -9.53
C ALA A 141 7.25 6.06 -10.29
N LEU A 142 8.57 6.00 -10.44
CA LEU A 142 9.33 6.95 -11.24
C LEU A 142 8.91 6.93 -12.71
N ALA A 143 8.69 5.75 -13.30
CA ALA A 143 8.22 5.61 -14.67
C ALA A 143 6.83 6.23 -14.84
N SER A 144 5.91 5.96 -13.92
CA SER A 144 4.56 6.54 -13.90
C SER A 144 4.59 8.06 -13.74
N ALA A 145 5.37 8.58 -12.78
CA ALA A 145 5.52 10.01 -12.55
C ALA A 145 6.05 10.73 -13.80
N LYS A 146 7.09 10.20 -14.44
CA LYS A 146 7.65 10.74 -15.69
C LYS A 146 6.66 10.68 -16.86
N ALA A 147 5.77 9.68 -16.90
CA ALA A 147 4.74 9.54 -17.91
C ALA A 147 3.53 10.46 -17.68
N SER A 148 3.37 11.03 -16.48
CA SER A 148 2.28 11.95 -16.16
C SER A 148 2.29 13.17 -17.09
N THR A 149 1.10 13.72 -17.36
CA THR A 149 0.96 14.86 -18.28
C THR A 149 1.85 16.05 -17.88
N LYS A 150 2.00 16.29 -16.58
CA LYS A 150 2.79 17.40 -16.04
C LYS A 150 4.28 17.20 -16.31
N CYS A 151 4.86 16.08 -15.91
CA CYS A 151 6.29 15.79 -16.09
C CYS A 151 6.66 15.55 -17.56
N LYS A 152 5.75 14.96 -18.35
CA LYS A 152 5.95 14.75 -19.78
C LYS A 152 6.02 16.07 -20.56
N LYS A 153 5.23 17.08 -20.14
CA LYS A 153 5.20 18.39 -20.79
C LYS A 153 6.39 19.26 -20.40
N ASP A 154 6.79 19.20 -19.14
CA ASP A 154 7.89 19.97 -18.58
C ASP A 154 8.62 19.14 -17.50
N PRO A 155 9.64 18.37 -17.88
CA PRO A 155 10.41 17.56 -16.93
C PRO A 155 11.16 18.37 -15.87
N GLU A 156 11.44 19.65 -16.13
CA GLU A 156 12.13 20.56 -15.22
C GLU A 156 11.17 21.37 -14.34
N HIS A 157 9.86 21.14 -14.49
CA HIS A 157 8.87 21.79 -13.63
C HIS A 157 9.14 21.47 -12.16
N PRO A 158 9.13 22.48 -11.25
CA PRO A 158 9.43 22.26 -9.83
C PRO A 158 8.63 21.13 -9.18
N ASP A 159 7.34 21.03 -9.48
CA ASP A 159 6.50 19.97 -8.93
C ASP A 159 6.88 18.60 -9.47
N CYS A 160 7.40 18.49 -10.69
CA CYS A 160 7.87 17.22 -11.23
C CYS A 160 9.16 16.79 -10.52
N ILE A 161 10.10 17.72 -10.38
CA ILE A 161 11.35 17.48 -9.66
C ILE A 161 11.07 17.06 -8.22
N GLU A 162 10.17 17.78 -7.56
CA GLU A 162 9.79 17.46 -6.16
C GLU A 162 9.13 16.09 -6.04
N LEU A 163 8.21 15.74 -6.97
CA LEU A 163 7.58 14.41 -6.98
C LEU A 163 8.61 13.29 -7.14
N LEU A 164 9.55 13.42 -8.07
CA LEU A 164 10.60 12.41 -8.27
C LEU A 164 11.49 12.26 -7.02
N LYS A 165 11.80 13.38 -6.37
CA LYS A 165 12.59 13.41 -5.14
C LYS A 165 11.85 12.76 -3.96
N GLN A 166 10.55 12.97 -3.86
CA GLN A 166 9.70 12.33 -2.86
C GLN A 166 9.65 10.80 -3.05
N ILE A 167 9.57 10.33 -4.29
CA ILE A 167 9.63 8.89 -4.61
C ILE A 167 10.94 8.28 -4.12
N ASP A 168 12.08 8.91 -4.41
CA ASP A 168 13.37 8.43 -3.94
C ASP A 168 13.49 8.48 -2.41
N ALA A 169 13.07 9.57 -1.78
CA ALA A 169 13.11 9.72 -0.33
C ALA A 169 12.26 8.67 0.39
N ALA A 170 11.11 8.33 -0.17
CA ALA A 170 10.24 7.29 0.36
C ALA A 170 10.86 5.89 0.28
N ARG A 171 11.46 5.57 -0.86
CA ARG A 171 12.24 4.34 -1.02
C ARG A 171 13.34 4.24 0.04
N ASP A 172 14.09 5.31 0.24
CA ASP A 172 15.20 5.32 1.21
C ASP A 172 14.71 5.15 2.65
N ALA A 173 13.59 5.76 3.01
CA ALA A 173 12.98 5.61 4.33
C ALA A 173 12.50 4.16 4.57
N GLU A 174 11.90 3.52 3.55
CA GLU A 174 11.46 2.13 3.63
C GLU A 174 12.63 1.17 3.76
N VAL A 175 13.66 1.31 2.95
CA VAL A 175 14.88 0.49 3.05
C VAL A 175 15.53 0.65 4.41
N ALA A 176 15.62 1.87 4.93
CA ALA A 176 16.16 2.10 6.27
C ALA A 176 15.32 1.41 7.36
N THR A 177 14.02 1.28 7.16
CA THR A 177 13.14 0.53 8.08
C THR A 177 13.40 -0.97 7.99
N LEU A 178 13.46 -1.53 6.79
CA LEU A 178 13.80 -2.95 6.56
C LEU A 178 15.15 -3.32 7.14
N GLU A 179 16.16 -2.46 6.99
CA GLU A 179 17.49 -2.70 7.57
C GLU A 179 17.48 -2.66 9.11
N ARG A 180 16.69 -1.79 9.73
CA ARG A 180 16.49 -1.81 11.17
C ARG A 180 15.81 -3.09 11.65
N GLN A 181 14.77 -3.54 10.95
CA GLN A 181 14.08 -4.79 11.24
C GLN A 181 15.02 -5.99 11.07
N ARG A 182 15.83 -6.02 9.99
CA ARG A 182 16.87 -7.03 9.78
C ARG A 182 17.85 -7.09 10.97
N ALA A 183 18.31 -5.93 11.44
CA ALA A 183 19.26 -5.85 12.53
C ALA A 183 18.68 -6.31 13.88
N SER A 184 17.36 -6.16 14.08
CA SER A 184 16.67 -6.58 15.31
C SER A 184 16.02 -7.96 15.22
N ALA A 185 16.02 -8.59 14.04
CA ALA A 185 15.36 -9.87 13.81
C ALA A 185 16.03 -11.01 14.60
N VAL A 186 15.22 -11.81 15.26
CA VAL A 186 15.68 -12.97 16.04
C VAL A 186 16.08 -14.10 15.10
N VAL A 187 17.18 -14.77 15.40
CA VAL A 187 17.64 -15.98 14.71
C VAL A 187 17.81 -17.07 15.76
N GLU A 188 17.15 -18.22 15.54
CA GLU A 188 17.22 -19.41 16.41
C GLU A 188 18.40 -20.30 16.08
#